data_e4cf5cd50253fa6a97b98772553dd353
#
_entry.id   e4cf5cd50253fa6a97b98772553dd353
#
_cell.length_a   1.000
_cell.length_b   1.000
_cell.length_c   1.000
_cell.angle_alpha   90.00
_cell.angle_beta   90.00
_cell.angle_gamma   90.00
#
_symmetry.space_group_name_H-M   'P 1'
#
loop_
_entity.id
_entity.type
_entity.pdbx_description
1 polymer ?
#
loop_
_entity_poly.entity_id
_entity_poly.type
_entity_poly.pdbx_seq_one_letter_code
_entity_poly.pdbx_strand_id
1 'polypeptide(L)'
;MLQEALSHVDVRYAFCASSPTIEEALTDWDIDDLTVIPLYPQFATSTVTPIVTRVIDFYDALACDKKQSLPGDSTVRGSKVHPHLHFVSSYATEPHMIHWYQQQIRDLCATVPYDHVLLSFHGVPDQRY
;
A
#
# COMPACT_ATOMS: atom_id res chain seq x y z
N MET A 1 5.05 3.04 17.25
CA MET A 1 5.04 2.04 16.13
C MET A 1 5.34 2.75 14.81
N LEU A 2 4.78 2.35 13.61
CA LEU A 2 5.18 2.97 12.32
C LEU A 2 4.91 4.48 12.29
N GLN A 3 3.74 4.93 12.77
CA GLN A 3 3.40 6.36 12.86
C GLN A 3 4.36 7.15 13.78
N GLU A 4 4.86 6.55 14.84
CA GLU A 4 5.84 7.19 15.72
C GLU A 4 7.20 7.35 15.05
N ALA A 5 7.62 6.33 14.28
CA ALA A 5 8.87 6.38 13.51
C ALA A 5 8.79 7.39 12.35
N LEU A 6 7.58 7.65 11.83
CA LEU A 6 7.29 8.58 10.74
C LEU A 6 6.45 9.76 11.23
N SER A 7 6.86 10.40 12.31
CA SER A 7 6.08 11.47 12.98
C SER A 7 5.80 12.70 12.11
N HIS A 8 6.50 12.86 11.00
CA HIS A 8 6.33 13.94 10.02
C HIS A 8 5.41 13.56 8.84
N VAL A 9 4.89 12.33 8.81
CA VAL A 9 3.99 11.81 7.78
C VAL A 9 2.75 11.25 8.45
N ASP A 10 1.57 11.54 7.91
CA ASP A 10 0.34 10.86 8.33
C ASP A 10 0.28 9.45 7.71
N VAL A 11 0.17 8.43 8.54
CA VAL A 11 0.19 7.02 8.12
C VAL A 11 -1.12 6.35 8.45
N ARG A 12 -1.78 5.81 7.43
CA ARG A 12 -2.96 4.98 7.58
C ARG A 12 -2.70 3.56 7.05
N TYR A 13 -3.44 2.60 7.54
CA TYR A 13 -3.40 1.22 7.02
C TYR A 13 -4.79 0.79 6.57
N ALA A 14 -4.82 -0.12 5.61
CA ALA A 14 -6.05 -0.68 5.05
C ALA A 14 -5.87 -2.13 4.62
N PHE A 15 -6.98 -2.83 4.48
CA PHE A 15 -7.02 -4.22 4.02
C PHE A 15 -7.87 -4.36 2.76
N CYS A 16 -7.54 -5.33 1.91
CA CYS A 16 -8.33 -5.63 0.72
C CYS A 16 -9.66 -6.33 1.03
N ALA A 17 -9.74 -7.10 2.12
CA ALA A 17 -10.86 -7.99 2.42
C ALA A 17 -11.48 -7.79 3.81
N SER A 18 -11.03 -6.82 4.58
CA SER A 18 -11.55 -6.53 5.93
C SER A 18 -11.44 -5.04 6.24
N SER A 19 -12.11 -4.61 7.31
CA SER A 19 -12.03 -3.22 7.78
C SER A 19 -10.73 -2.99 8.58
N PRO A 20 -10.13 -1.78 8.49
CA PRO A 20 -10.52 -0.74 7.58
C PRO A 20 -10.22 -1.10 6.13
N THR A 21 -11.19 -0.87 5.23
CA THR A 21 -10.98 -1.04 3.79
C THR A 21 -10.13 0.11 3.22
N ILE A 22 -9.71 -0.03 1.96
CA ILE A 22 -8.95 1.03 1.27
C ILE A 22 -9.80 2.31 1.21
N GLU A 23 -11.06 2.19 0.87
CA GLU A 23 -12.00 3.31 0.76
C GLU A 23 -12.24 3.99 2.12
N GLU A 24 -12.42 3.21 3.18
CA GLU A 24 -12.57 3.74 4.55
C GLU A 24 -11.31 4.50 4.99
N ALA A 25 -10.13 3.97 4.68
CA ALA A 25 -8.88 4.62 5.03
C ALA A 25 -8.62 5.91 4.24
N LEU A 26 -9.12 6.02 3.02
CA LEU A 26 -8.97 7.20 2.15
C LEU A 26 -10.05 8.25 2.38
N THR A 27 -11.19 7.87 2.99
CA THR A 27 -12.28 8.79 3.27
C THR A 27 -11.82 9.91 4.21
N ASP A 28 -12.25 11.13 3.94
CA ASP A 28 -11.95 12.34 4.72
C ASP A 28 -10.44 12.61 4.92
N TRP A 29 -9.61 12.14 3.98
CA TRP A 29 -8.18 12.38 4.00
C TRP A 29 -7.82 13.45 2.96
N ASP A 30 -7.71 14.70 3.41
CA ASP A 30 -7.32 15.85 2.57
C ASP A 30 -5.78 15.91 2.49
N ILE A 31 -5.24 15.40 1.38
CA ILE A 31 -3.81 15.26 1.15
C ILE A 31 -3.43 15.68 -0.26
N ASP A 32 -2.21 16.17 -0.43
CA ASP A 32 -1.64 16.53 -1.73
C ASP A 32 -0.88 15.38 -2.39
N ASP A 33 -0.22 14.55 -1.58
CA ASP A 33 0.61 13.44 -2.03
C ASP A 33 0.25 12.17 -1.24
N LEU A 34 0.03 11.08 -1.94
CA LEU A 34 -0.24 9.76 -1.37
C LEU A 34 0.78 8.74 -1.87
N THR A 35 1.53 8.17 -0.95
CA THR A 35 2.35 7.00 -1.23
C THR A 35 1.67 5.74 -0.72
N VAL A 36 1.36 4.83 -1.62
CA VAL A 36 0.74 3.52 -1.32
C VAL A 36 1.82 2.44 -1.33
N ILE A 37 1.95 1.73 -0.22
CA ILE A 37 2.91 0.65 -0.05
C ILE A 37 2.14 -0.65 0.19
N PRO A 38 1.88 -1.46 -0.86
CA PRO A 38 1.35 -2.80 -0.67
C PRO A 38 2.34 -3.65 0.14
N LEU A 39 1.87 -4.28 1.22
CA LEU A 39 2.75 -5.09 2.06
C LEU A 39 3.03 -6.48 1.44
N TYR A 40 3.30 -6.48 0.15
CA TYR A 40 3.76 -7.62 -0.64
C TYR A 40 5.12 -7.26 -1.24
N PRO A 41 6.22 -7.84 -0.73
CA PRO A 41 7.57 -7.49 -1.18
C PRO A 41 7.78 -7.72 -2.68
N GLN A 42 7.21 -8.81 -3.22
CA GLN A 42 7.24 -9.10 -4.65
C GLN A 42 5.97 -8.59 -5.32
N PHE A 43 6.14 -8.04 -6.53
CA PHE A 43 5.00 -7.72 -7.37
C PHE A 43 4.29 -9.00 -7.84
N ALA A 44 2.96 -9.00 -7.72
CA ALA A 44 2.10 -9.96 -8.40
C ALA A 44 0.80 -9.28 -8.81
N THR A 45 0.31 -9.58 -9.99
CA THR A 45 -0.95 -9.02 -10.51
C THR A 45 -2.15 -9.37 -9.62
N SER A 46 -2.11 -10.52 -8.96
CA SER A 46 -3.15 -10.96 -8.03
C SER A 46 -3.18 -10.22 -6.71
N THR A 47 -2.10 -9.55 -6.32
CA THR A 47 -1.97 -8.87 -5.02
C THR A 47 -1.83 -7.37 -5.14
N VAL A 48 -0.89 -6.89 -5.93
CA VAL A 48 -0.58 -5.45 -6.04
C VAL A 48 -1.59 -4.72 -6.92
N THR A 49 -1.97 -5.31 -8.07
CA THR A 49 -2.88 -4.65 -9.02
C THR A 49 -4.25 -4.32 -8.41
N PRO A 50 -4.92 -5.20 -7.65
CA PRO A 50 -6.19 -4.85 -7.02
C PRO A 50 -6.10 -3.65 -6.07
N ILE A 51 -4.99 -3.51 -5.34
CA ILE A 51 -4.77 -2.36 -4.44
C ILE A 51 -4.67 -1.08 -5.26
N VAL A 52 -3.83 -1.08 -6.30
CA VAL A 52 -3.63 0.07 -7.18
C VAL A 52 -4.94 0.49 -7.83
N THR A 53 -5.69 -0.47 -8.39
CA THR A 53 -6.97 -0.21 -9.04
C THR A 53 -7.96 0.42 -8.07
N ARG A 54 -8.15 -0.14 -6.87
CA ARG A 54 -9.10 0.38 -5.88
C ARG A 54 -8.76 1.80 -5.42
N VAL A 55 -7.48 2.14 -5.27
CA VAL A 55 -7.06 3.51 -4.91
C VAL A 55 -7.38 4.48 -6.05
N ILE A 56 -7.11 4.11 -7.29
CA ILE A 56 -7.41 4.93 -8.46
C ILE A 56 -8.91 5.12 -8.61
N ASP A 57 -9.69 4.04 -8.57
CA ASP A 57 -11.15 4.06 -8.71
C ASP A 57 -11.81 4.93 -7.63
N PHE A 58 -11.29 4.91 -6.39
CA PHE A 58 -11.79 5.75 -5.32
C PHE A 58 -11.68 7.25 -5.65
N TYR A 59 -10.51 7.69 -6.12
CA TYR A 59 -10.32 9.10 -6.48
C TYR A 59 -11.04 9.48 -7.78
N ASP A 60 -11.13 8.58 -8.74
CA ASP A 60 -11.90 8.80 -9.97
C ASP A 60 -13.40 8.97 -9.68
N ALA A 61 -13.95 8.19 -8.76
CA ALA A 61 -15.33 8.33 -8.31
C ALA A 61 -15.58 9.70 -7.66
N LEU A 62 -14.68 10.13 -6.76
CA LEU A 62 -14.77 11.45 -6.14
C LEU A 62 -14.70 12.61 -7.16
N ALA A 63 -13.90 12.43 -8.21
CA ALA A 63 -13.81 13.40 -9.31
C ALA A 63 -15.10 13.49 -10.12
N CYS A 64 -15.77 12.36 -10.32
CA CYS A 64 -17.02 12.27 -11.07
C CYS A 64 -18.17 12.95 -10.29
N ASP A 65 -18.29 12.69 -9.00
CA ASP A 65 -19.33 13.27 -8.15
C ASP A 65 -19.23 14.81 -8.09
N LYS A 66 -18.02 15.36 -8.04
CA LYS A 66 -17.79 16.82 -8.05
C LYS A 66 -18.19 17.48 -9.37
N LYS A 67 -18.15 16.78 -10.50
CA LYS A 67 -18.59 17.32 -11.81
C LYS A 67 -20.10 17.42 -11.95
N GLN A 68 -20.87 16.70 -11.13
CA GLN A 68 -22.34 16.75 -11.12
C GLN A 68 -22.93 17.85 -10.20
N SER A 69 -22.11 18.54 -9.44
CA SER A 69 -22.53 19.69 -8.65
C SER A 69 -22.82 20.86 -9.56
N LEU A 70 -24.02 21.43 -9.47
CA LEU A 70 -24.49 22.53 -10.31
C LEU A 70 -23.59 23.77 -10.21
N PRO A 71 -23.32 24.47 -11.33
CA PRO A 71 -22.55 25.73 -11.30
C PRO A 71 -23.32 26.79 -10.52
N GLY A 72 -22.83 27.15 -9.33
CA GLY A 72 -23.40 28.20 -8.49
C GLY A 72 -23.12 28.07 -7.01
N ASP A 73 -22.62 26.94 -6.54
CA ASP A 73 -22.28 26.79 -5.12
C ASP A 73 -20.81 27.20 -4.88
N SER A 74 -20.65 28.45 -4.42
CA SER A 74 -19.35 29.08 -4.13
C SER A 74 -18.70 28.55 -2.84
N THR A 75 -19.24 27.51 -2.20
CA THR A 75 -18.70 26.94 -0.96
C THR A 75 -17.70 25.83 -1.17
N VAL A 76 -17.50 25.36 -2.42
CA VAL A 76 -16.46 24.39 -2.72
C VAL A 76 -15.13 25.12 -2.88
N ARG A 77 -14.42 25.36 -1.77
CA ARG A 77 -12.99 25.66 -1.81
C ARG A 77 -12.31 24.61 -2.67
N GLY A 78 -11.46 25.07 -3.63
CA GLY A 78 -10.77 24.27 -4.62
C GLY A 78 -9.94 23.12 -4.02
N SER A 79 -10.63 22.07 -3.62
CA SER A 79 -10.02 20.81 -3.23
C SER A 79 -9.47 20.17 -4.50
N LYS A 80 -8.17 19.90 -4.55
CA LYS A 80 -7.57 19.08 -5.58
C LYS A 80 -8.39 17.80 -5.71
N VAL A 81 -8.78 17.46 -6.91
CA VAL A 81 -9.66 16.31 -7.15
C VAL A 81 -8.91 15.01 -6.94
N HIS A 82 -7.59 15.04 -7.14
CA HIS A 82 -6.68 13.91 -6.95
C HIS A 82 -5.39 14.36 -6.27
N PRO A 83 -4.90 13.62 -5.27
CA PRO A 83 -3.52 13.74 -4.82
C PRO A 83 -2.55 13.22 -5.90
N HIS A 84 -1.28 13.57 -5.78
CA HIS A 84 -0.24 12.87 -6.51
C HIS A 84 -0.11 11.46 -5.95
N LEU A 85 -0.36 10.45 -6.80
CA LEU A 85 -0.33 9.04 -6.41
C LEU A 85 1.03 8.42 -6.72
N HIS A 86 1.67 7.88 -5.69
CA HIS A 86 2.91 7.12 -5.78
C HIS A 86 2.66 5.68 -5.32
N PHE A 87 3.07 4.71 -6.12
CA PHE A 87 2.91 3.30 -5.79
C PHE A 87 4.26 2.59 -5.70
N VAL A 88 4.53 1.99 -4.55
CA VAL A 88 5.70 1.11 -4.38
C VAL A 88 5.30 -0.29 -4.84
N SER A 89 5.63 -0.64 -6.07
CA SER A 89 5.19 -1.90 -6.68
C SER A 89 5.95 -3.13 -6.21
N SER A 90 7.22 -2.97 -5.80
CA SER A 90 8.06 -4.06 -5.29
C SER A 90 9.22 -3.50 -4.47
N TYR A 91 9.59 -4.21 -3.41
CA TYR A 91 10.75 -3.90 -2.56
C TYR A 91 11.48 -5.16 -2.09
N ALA A 92 11.29 -6.29 -2.79
CA ALA A 92 11.89 -7.57 -2.44
C ALA A 92 13.43 -7.57 -2.46
N THR A 93 14.03 -6.67 -3.22
CA THR A 93 15.49 -6.53 -3.36
C THR A 93 16.07 -5.40 -2.51
N GLU A 94 15.25 -4.73 -1.69
CA GLU A 94 15.74 -3.67 -0.81
C GLU A 94 16.75 -4.19 0.21
N PRO A 95 17.95 -3.59 0.30
CA PRO A 95 19.02 -4.09 1.14
C PRO A 95 18.64 -4.22 2.62
N HIS A 96 17.85 -3.28 3.15
CA HIS A 96 17.39 -3.32 4.54
C HIS A 96 16.47 -4.50 4.81
N MET A 97 15.58 -4.83 3.86
CA MET A 97 14.69 -5.98 3.97
C MET A 97 15.48 -7.30 3.91
N ILE A 98 16.44 -7.41 2.99
CA ILE A 98 17.32 -8.58 2.88
C ILE A 98 18.12 -8.73 4.19
N HIS A 99 18.68 -7.64 4.70
CA HIS A 99 19.43 -7.64 5.96
C HIS A 99 18.54 -8.09 7.14
N TRP A 100 17.30 -7.62 7.20
CA TRP A 100 16.36 -8.03 8.24
C TRP A 100 16.10 -9.54 8.20
N TYR A 101 15.83 -10.13 7.04
CA TYR A 101 15.67 -11.59 6.90
C TYR A 101 16.93 -12.35 7.28
N GLN A 102 18.10 -11.86 6.86
CA GLN A 102 19.37 -12.47 7.23
C GLN A 102 19.56 -12.49 8.75
N GLN A 103 19.21 -11.39 9.43
CA GLN A 103 19.32 -11.29 10.87
C GLN A 103 18.36 -12.26 11.57
N GLN A 104 17.09 -12.33 11.14
CA GLN A 104 16.11 -13.27 11.69
C GLN A 104 16.59 -14.72 11.57
N ILE A 105 17.16 -15.10 10.42
CA ILE A 105 17.70 -16.44 10.21
C ILE A 105 18.91 -16.69 11.13
N ARG A 106 19.83 -15.75 11.25
CA ARG A 106 21.00 -15.87 12.15
C ARG A 106 20.58 -16.04 13.60
N ASP A 107 19.66 -15.21 14.07
CA ASP A 107 19.18 -15.24 15.44
C ASP A 107 18.48 -16.57 15.76
N LEU A 108 17.68 -17.07 14.81
CA LEU A 108 17.04 -18.36 14.93
C LEU A 108 18.07 -19.51 14.97
N CYS A 109 19.04 -19.51 14.06
CA CYS A 109 20.10 -20.52 14.01
C CYS A 109 21.04 -20.46 15.23
N ALA A 110 21.16 -19.31 15.91
CA ALA A 110 21.95 -19.19 17.13
C ALA A 110 21.25 -19.83 18.34
N THR A 111 19.92 -19.94 18.33
CA THR A 111 19.13 -20.50 19.45
C THR A 111 18.85 -21.99 19.31
N VAL A 112 18.79 -22.49 18.09
CA VAL A 112 18.52 -23.91 17.79
C VAL A 112 19.50 -24.40 16.70
N PRO A 113 20.17 -25.54 16.88
CA PRO A 113 21.04 -26.10 15.84
C PRO A 113 20.18 -26.61 14.69
N TYR A 114 20.32 -25.99 13.52
CA TYR A 114 19.68 -26.40 12.27
C TYR A 114 20.72 -26.78 11.24
N ASP A 115 20.49 -27.87 10.53
CA ASP A 115 21.32 -28.28 9.40
C ASP A 115 20.88 -27.58 8.10
N HIS A 116 19.59 -27.25 8.00
CA HIS A 116 19.00 -26.70 6.79
C HIS A 116 17.95 -25.63 7.10
N VAL A 117 17.80 -24.67 6.18
CA VAL A 117 16.74 -23.64 6.21
C VAL A 117 15.87 -23.81 4.97
N LEU A 118 14.57 -23.98 5.18
CA LEU A 118 13.58 -24.01 4.11
C LEU A 118 12.88 -22.66 4.02
N LEU A 119 13.01 -21.99 2.87
CA LEU A 119 12.24 -20.78 2.56
C LEU A 119 10.96 -21.19 1.80
N SER A 120 9.81 -20.92 2.39
CA SER A 120 8.51 -21.21 1.78
C SER A 120 7.87 -19.93 1.26
N PHE A 121 7.44 -19.96 -0.01
CA PHE A 121 6.75 -18.85 -0.68
C PHE A 121 5.37 -19.29 -1.16
N HIS A 122 4.43 -18.35 -1.16
CA HIS A 122 3.17 -18.59 -1.83
C HIS A 122 3.36 -18.50 -3.34
N GLY A 123 3.14 -19.62 -4.04
CA GLY A 123 3.22 -19.65 -5.50
C GLY A 123 2.05 -18.92 -6.13
N VAL A 124 2.32 -18.21 -7.21
CA VAL A 124 1.29 -17.68 -8.10
C VAL A 124 1.27 -18.48 -9.40
N PRO A 125 0.11 -18.63 -10.08
CA PRO A 125 0.05 -19.29 -11.38
C PRO A 125 1.03 -18.63 -12.36
N ASP A 126 1.79 -19.45 -13.09
CA ASP A 126 2.64 -18.99 -14.18
C ASP A 126 1.73 -18.56 -15.35
N GLN A 127 1.32 -17.31 -15.33
CA GLN A 127 0.60 -16.71 -16.44
C GLN A 127 1.64 -16.25 -17.45
N ARG A 128 1.87 -17.06 -18.45
CA ARG A 128 2.60 -16.64 -19.63
C ARG A 128 1.72 -15.66 -20.41
N TYR A 129 2.07 -14.40 -20.34
CA TYR A 129 1.49 -13.35 -21.18
C TYR A 129 2.26 -13.26 -22.49
#